data_fc42913718a5e53ff372ef2a8af4dc58
#
_entry.id   fc42913718a5e53ff372ef2a8af4dc58
#
_cell.length_a   1.000
_cell.length_b   1.000
_cell.length_c   1.000
_cell.angle_alpha   90.00
_cell.angle_beta   90.00
_cell.angle_gamma   90.00
#
_symmetry.space_group_name_H-M   'P 1'
#
loop_
_entity.id
_entity.type
_entity.pdbx_description
1 polymer ?
#
loop_
_entity_poly.entity_id
_entity_poly.type
_entity_poly.pdbx_seq_one_letter_code
_entity_poly.pdbx_strand_id
1 'polypeptide(L)'
;MTVNQKEVMMIIVIITGSSFKLKRQENQTEFELDANETIVSVTTGGNGDFVVVSSSRRMFYGRAYLGYLVEIHSGEDVSSSWTIMFDMLGSLLLIYIEGLGARQRKLPLKNEVLSAVYPQTSCSYLRFTTSITPELHFMDKGDEIKIWAELIYQRSTPNHIKLEVSNSEMLQISTEDSIQHYHGIVTQNMTFTFKYELRNGTSNLKGPYKSASLSIQLNPAVAELTCQNNNQYLHVNVGCPPAKSIVIRNCTEASDEDPLPLLSQVENQDGAVPCQLTAAMDENFKLIVDLYEGGRFVQEVHEDYIVQEETGRIDFGYIATMSEVGCLQEAQRWAKMTINISGDLMAAWTQSNYRSCFMPDVTQNDRSFDGNLPYEILNSTGLSQLLFKGLGLFHFQLRIVATHMSFCELSTRFSVDVTESKGKDYLPQLVSIIVVTLGSAVLLYLSYAHYTKQTLERHQENEEEQQRLQELK
;
A
#
# COMPACT_ATOMS: atom_id res chain seq x y z
N MET A 1 28.15 27.83 -27.89
CA MET A 1 27.65 27.36 -26.58
C MET A 1 28.66 27.75 -25.55
N THR A 2 28.49 28.88 -24.91
CA THR A 2 29.37 29.38 -23.84
C THR A 2 28.81 28.90 -22.51
N VAL A 3 29.52 27.96 -21.89
CA VAL A 3 29.22 27.50 -20.53
C VAL A 3 29.58 28.64 -19.58
N ASN A 4 28.57 29.28 -18.97
CA ASN A 4 28.77 30.22 -17.88
C ASN A 4 29.28 29.43 -16.66
N GLN A 5 30.55 29.59 -16.35
CA GLN A 5 31.12 29.17 -15.08
C GLN A 5 30.42 29.96 -13.97
N LYS A 6 29.50 29.27 -13.24
CA LYS A 6 29.06 29.77 -11.94
C LYS A 6 30.29 29.82 -11.03
N GLU A 7 30.67 30.98 -10.62
CA GLU A 7 31.66 31.18 -9.56
C GLU A 7 31.23 30.39 -8.32
N VAL A 8 31.94 29.32 -8.03
CA VAL A 8 31.78 28.57 -6.78
C VAL A 8 32.43 29.43 -5.71
N MET A 9 31.63 30.16 -4.96
CA MET A 9 32.10 30.95 -3.84
C MET A 9 32.45 30.01 -2.69
N MET A 10 33.74 29.75 -2.51
CA MET A 10 34.24 28.93 -1.43
C MET A 10 34.27 29.74 -0.14
N ILE A 11 33.44 29.34 0.82
CA ILE A 11 33.44 29.92 2.16
C ILE A 11 34.31 29.04 3.04
N ILE A 12 35.38 29.62 3.55
CA ILE A 12 36.25 28.94 4.50
C ILE A 12 35.84 29.37 5.90
N VAL A 13 35.35 28.43 6.67
CA VAL A 13 35.08 28.61 8.11
C VAL A 13 36.33 28.16 8.85
N ILE A 14 37.02 29.09 9.47
CA ILE A 14 38.20 28.79 10.28
C ILE A 14 37.77 28.74 11.75
N ILE A 15 37.85 27.56 12.33
CA ILE A 15 37.47 27.31 13.72
C ILE A 15 38.73 27.34 14.57
N THR A 16 38.76 28.24 15.52
CA THR A 16 39.87 28.36 16.48
C THR A 16 39.31 28.42 17.92
N GLY A 17 39.22 27.25 18.56
CA GLY A 17 38.76 27.18 19.97
C GLY A 17 37.32 27.71 20.17
N SER A 18 37.19 28.83 20.83
CA SER A 18 35.92 29.49 21.16
C SER A 18 35.46 30.52 20.11
N SER A 19 36.20 30.71 19.03
CA SER A 19 35.83 31.65 17.97
C SER A 19 35.88 31.01 16.60
N PHE A 20 35.14 31.56 15.65
CA PHE A 20 35.27 31.20 14.26
C PHE A 20 35.22 32.44 13.37
N LYS A 21 35.92 32.35 12.26
CA LYS A 21 36.03 33.43 11.28
C LYS A 21 35.37 33.00 9.97
N LEU A 22 34.43 33.79 9.52
CA LEU A 22 33.88 33.70 8.17
C LEU A 22 34.79 34.51 7.25
N LYS A 23 35.53 33.85 6.38
CA LYS A 23 36.36 34.50 5.38
C LYS A 23 35.61 34.58 4.07
N ARG A 24 35.13 35.77 3.72
CA ARG A 24 34.79 36.16 2.36
C ARG A 24 35.99 36.82 1.71
N GLN A 25 36.02 36.82 0.38
CA GLN A 25 37.18 37.37 -0.38
C GLN A 25 37.54 38.84 -0.01
N GLU A 26 36.62 39.60 0.58
CA GLU A 26 36.81 41.02 0.91
C GLU A 26 36.51 41.42 2.39
N ASN A 27 35.75 40.63 3.18
CA ASN A 27 35.42 40.96 4.56
C ASN A 27 35.50 39.75 5.49
N GLN A 28 36.15 39.92 6.65
CA GLN A 28 36.18 38.94 7.73
C GLN A 28 35.19 39.37 8.83
N THR A 29 34.26 38.52 9.18
CA THR A 29 33.42 38.66 10.39
C THR A 29 33.82 37.63 11.41
N GLU A 30 34.10 38.10 12.63
CA GLU A 30 34.45 37.27 13.77
C GLU A 30 33.26 37.22 14.72
N PHE A 31 32.94 36.02 15.16
CA PHE A 31 31.91 35.79 16.15
C PHE A 31 32.52 35.06 17.33
N GLU A 32 32.33 35.59 18.54
CA GLU A 32 32.84 35.03 19.77
C GLU A 32 31.72 34.32 20.56
N LEU A 33 31.99 33.11 20.98
CA LEU A 33 31.16 32.36 21.91
C LEU A 33 31.48 32.77 23.34
N ASP A 34 30.58 32.38 24.28
CA ASP A 34 30.85 32.60 25.71
C ASP A 34 32.14 31.92 26.16
N ALA A 35 32.82 32.45 27.19
CA ALA A 35 34.18 32.12 27.57
C ALA A 35 34.48 30.62 27.80
N ASN A 36 33.46 29.79 28.01
CA ASN A 36 33.58 28.35 28.22
C ASN A 36 32.93 27.50 27.11
N GLU A 37 32.42 28.12 26.05
CA GLU A 37 31.82 27.41 24.92
C GLU A 37 32.85 27.16 23.81
N THR A 38 32.76 25.97 23.25
CA THR A 38 33.54 25.58 22.05
C THR A 38 32.57 25.13 20.94
N ILE A 39 33.03 25.28 19.70
CA ILE A 39 32.27 24.80 18.55
C ILE A 39 32.42 23.29 18.45
N VAL A 40 31.29 22.58 18.42
CA VAL A 40 31.26 21.12 18.29
C VAL A 40 31.05 20.71 16.85
N SER A 41 30.19 21.39 16.11
CA SER A 41 29.94 21.09 14.72
C SER A 41 29.54 22.32 13.90
N VAL A 42 29.79 22.26 12.59
CA VAL A 42 29.32 23.23 11.61
C VAL A 42 28.71 22.46 10.47
N THR A 43 27.45 22.79 10.14
CA THR A 43 26.72 22.20 9.03
C THR A 43 26.41 23.30 8.01
N THR A 44 26.68 23.04 6.74
CA THR A 44 26.43 24.00 5.66
C THR A 44 25.34 23.53 4.72
N GLY A 45 24.47 24.44 4.31
CA GLY A 45 23.47 24.24 3.28
C GLY A 45 23.96 24.67 1.90
N GLY A 46 23.29 24.20 0.85
CA GLY A 46 23.65 24.49 -0.55
C GLY A 46 23.53 25.95 -0.96
N ASN A 47 22.84 26.76 -0.17
CA ASN A 47 22.57 28.18 -0.45
C ASN A 47 23.47 29.16 0.32
N GLY A 48 24.59 28.65 0.88
CA GLY A 48 25.47 29.43 1.74
C GLY A 48 24.90 29.64 3.16
N ASP A 49 23.84 28.97 3.50
CA ASP A 49 23.33 28.87 4.86
C ASP A 49 24.23 27.93 5.67
N PHE A 50 24.38 28.21 6.94
CA PHE A 50 25.13 27.35 7.83
C PHE A 50 24.60 27.42 9.25
N VAL A 51 24.81 26.35 10.00
CA VAL A 51 24.50 26.26 11.42
C VAL A 51 25.76 25.86 12.18
N VAL A 52 26.02 26.59 13.24
CA VAL A 52 27.08 26.29 14.20
C VAL A 52 26.42 25.73 15.45
N VAL A 53 26.98 24.65 15.98
CA VAL A 53 26.56 24.05 17.25
C VAL A 53 27.68 24.17 18.26
N SER A 54 27.35 24.71 19.44
CA SER A 54 28.26 24.84 20.55
C SER A 54 28.25 23.63 21.48
N SER A 55 29.27 23.58 22.37
CA SER A 55 29.38 22.53 23.40
C SER A 55 28.23 22.58 24.44
N SER A 56 27.60 23.73 24.62
CA SER A 56 26.36 23.91 25.41
C SER A 56 25.10 23.55 24.66
N ARG A 57 25.21 22.99 23.43
CA ARG A 57 24.11 22.62 22.52
C ARG A 57 23.29 23.80 21.99
N ARG A 58 23.79 25.02 22.12
CA ARG A 58 23.19 26.17 21.46
C ARG A 58 23.44 26.06 19.96
N MET A 59 22.46 26.51 19.17
CA MET A 59 22.52 26.47 17.72
C MET A 59 22.40 27.86 17.17
N PHE A 60 23.32 28.22 16.29
CA PHE A 60 23.39 29.51 15.66
C PHE A 60 23.26 29.34 14.14
N TYR A 61 22.29 30.00 13.57
CA TYR A 61 22.07 30.01 12.12
C TYR A 61 22.61 31.28 11.50
N GLY A 62 23.25 31.15 10.36
CA GLY A 62 23.78 32.26 9.62
C GLY A 62 23.80 32.03 8.11
N ARG A 63 24.06 33.11 7.39
CA ARG A 63 24.36 33.10 5.96
C ARG A 63 25.71 33.67 5.70
N ALA A 64 26.50 32.96 4.91
CA ALA A 64 27.88 33.23 4.70
C ALA A 64 28.19 34.66 4.18
N TYR A 65 27.28 35.24 3.40
CA TYR A 65 27.49 36.58 2.83
C TYR A 65 26.86 37.72 3.63
N LEU A 66 26.16 37.40 4.72
CA LEU A 66 25.53 38.44 5.57
C LEU A 66 26.33 38.79 6.79
N GLY A 67 27.29 37.92 7.18
CA GLY A 67 28.29 38.19 8.19
C GLY A 67 27.84 38.21 9.64
N TYR A 68 26.64 37.71 9.95
CA TYR A 68 26.18 37.57 11.33
C TYR A 68 25.43 36.26 11.57
N LEU A 69 25.29 35.93 12.84
CA LEU A 69 24.66 34.72 13.34
C LEU A 69 23.52 35.08 14.26
N VAL A 70 22.48 34.26 14.21
CA VAL A 70 21.32 34.37 15.07
C VAL A 70 21.12 33.04 15.81
N GLU A 71 20.97 33.11 17.13
CA GLU A 71 20.68 31.93 17.93
C GLU A 71 19.24 31.43 17.63
N ILE A 72 19.13 30.17 17.26
CA ILE A 72 17.86 29.56 16.87
C ILE A 72 17.34 28.56 17.89
N HIS A 73 18.21 28.06 18.79
CA HIS A 73 17.83 27.07 19.79
C HIS A 73 18.75 27.16 21.01
N SER A 74 18.18 27.11 22.21
CA SER A 74 18.88 27.30 23.47
C SER A 74 19.31 26.03 24.19
N GLY A 75 19.28 24.87 23.52
CA GLY A 75 19.94 23.66 24.03
C GLY A 75 19.18 22.74 24.96
N GLU A 76 17.88 22.96 25.21
CA GLU A 76 17.07 22.08 26.02
C GLU A 76 16.44 20.94 25.19
N ASP A 77 16.40 19.73 25.75
CA ASP A 77 15.61 18.56 25.32
C ASP A 77 16.05 17.75 24.09
N VAL A 78 17.32 17.60 23.81
CA VAL A 78 17.76 16.65 22.81
C VAL A 78 18.52 15.48 23.43
N SER A 79 18.11 14.26 23.11
CA SER A 79 18.78 13.02 23.53
C SER A 79 20.28 13.03 23.18
N SER A 80 21.06 12.20 23.83
CA SER A 80 22.53 12.18 23.78
C SER A 80 23.18 11.98 22.39
N SER A 81 22.38 11.59 21.37
CA SER A 81 22.86 11.32 20.02
C SER A 81 21.96 11.98 18.98
N TRP A 82 22.38 13.13 18.50
CA TRP A 82 21.67 13.87 17.47
C TRP A 82 22.67 14.54 16.51
N THR A 83 22.20 14.84 15.30
CA THR A 83 22.95 15.61 14.30
C THR A 83 22.04 16.60 13.61
N ILE A 84 22.60 17.67 13.07
CA ILE A 84 21.90 18.66 12.29
C ILE A 84 22.36 18.57 10.84
N MET A 85 21.40 18.67 9.94
CA MET A 85 21.72 18.80 8.52
C MET A 85 20.71 19.74 7.85
N PHE A 86 21.13 20.33 6.75
CA PHE A 86 20.21 20.93 5.81
C PHE A 86 19.73 19.86 4.84
N ASP A 87 18.43 19.85 4.58
CA ASP A 87 17.93 19.13 3.42
C ASP A 87 18.32 19.89 2.14
N MET A 88 18.14 19.27 1.00
CA MET A 88 18.46 19.89 -0.30
C MET A 88 17.60 21.13 -0.61
N LEU A 89 16.57 21.36 0.17
CA LEU A 89 15.63 22.49 0.06
C LEU A 89 16.02 23.66 0.99
N GLY A 90 17.11 23.53 1.73
CA GLY A 90 17.56 24.50 2.70
C GLY A 90 16.77 24.51 4.01
N SER A 91 15.92 23.50 4.26
CA SER A 91 15.28 23.31 5.56
C SER A 91 16.27 22.73 6.55
N LEU A 92 16.26 23.24 7.78
CA LEU A 92 17.10 22.73 8.84
C LEU A 92 16.42 21.53 9.53
N LEU A 93 17.08 20.40 9.49
CA LEU A 93 16.60 19.15 10.09
C LEU A 93 17.46 18.76 11.29
N LEU A 94 16.80 18.42 12.39
CA LEU A 94 17.40 17.75 13.53
C LEU A 94 17.10 16.25 13.40
N ILE A 95 18.17 15.46 13.30
CA ILE A 95 18.09 13.99 13.26
C ILE A 95 18.57 13.47 14.61
N TYR A 96 17.78 12.63 15.25
CA TYR A 96 18.09 12.04 16.55
C TYR A 96 17.67 10.57 16.59
N ILE A 97 18.27 9.82 17.51
CA ILE A 97 17.96 8.41 17.72
C ILE A 97 16.94 8.31 18.84
N GLU A 98 15.80 7.67 18.55
CA GLU A 98 14.74 7.38 19.52
C GLU A 98 14.44 5.88 19.48
N GLY A 99 14.77 5.16 20.55
CA GLY A 99 14.65 3.70 20.62
C GLY A 99 15.55 3.00 19.58
N LEU A 100 14.96 2.19 18.73
CA LEU A 100 15.68 1.45 17.67
C LEU A 100 15.69 2.16 16.30
N GLY A 101 15.15 3.37 16.21
CA GLY A 101 14.99 4.08 14.93
C GLY A 101 15.55 5.50 14.94
N ALA A 102 15.96 5.97 13.77
CA ALA A 102 16.27 7.37 13.55
C ALA A 102 14.97 8.17 13.32
N ARG A 103 14.85 9.31 14.00
CA ARG A 103 13.77 10.28 13.84
C ARG A 103 14.32 11.57 13.28
N GLN A 104 13.49 12.27 12.51
CA GLN A 104 13.81 13.60 12.02
C GLN A 104 12.75 14.60 12.45
N ARG A 105 13.19 15.79 12.81
CA ARG A 105 12.33 16.92 13.16
C ARG A 105 12.81 18.16 12.43
N LYS A 106 11.91 18.86 11.75
CA LYS A 106 12.22 20.17 11.16
C LYS A 106 12.33 21.21 12.27
N LEU A 107 13.42 21.96 12.26
CA LEU A 107 13.60 23.10 13.16
C LEU A 107 13.02 24.34 12.49
N PRO A 108 11.94 24.93 13.03
CA PRO A 108 11.37 26.14 12.48
C PRO A 108 12.30 27.33 12.77
N LEU A 109 12.64 28.08 11.73
CA LEU A 109 13.27 29.37 11.90
C LEU A 109 12.15 30.39 12.20
N LYS A 110 12.24 31.04 13.37
CA LYS A 110 11.27 32.07 13.77
C LYS A 110 11.35 33.29 12.83
N ASN A 111 10.24 34.00 12.64
CA ASN A 111 10.19 35.19 11.78
C ASN A 111 11.21 36.28 12.18
N GLU A 112 11.52 36.41 13.47
CA GLU A 112 12.54 37.31 14.00
C GLU A 112 13.93 36.97 13.49
N VAL A 113 14.25 35.68 13.43
CA VAL A 113 15.53 35.19 12.87
C VAL A 113 15.59 35.46 11.37
N LEU A 114 14.50 35.22 10.66
CA LEU A 114 14.41 35.48 9.22
C LEU A 114 14.55 36.97 8.91
N SER A 115 13.89 37.86 9.68
CA SER A 115 14.00 39.31 9.49
C SER A 115 15.40 39.85 9.81
N ALA A 116 16.10 39.23 10.79
CA ALA A 116 17.49 39.61 11.11
C ALA A 116 18.48 39.10 10.06
N VAL A 117 18.25 37.93 9.49
CA VAL A 117 19.12 37.33 8.47
C VAL A 117 18.85 37.89 7.07
N TYR A 118 17.66 38.42 6.79
CA TYR A 118 17.27 38.98 5.49
C TYR A 118 16.97 40.48 5.50
N PRO A 119 17.67 41.36 6.24
CA PRO A 119 17.22 42.73 6.50
C PRO A 119 17.22 43.63 5.28
N GLN A 120 17.83 43.27 4.17
CA GLN A 120 18.01 44.19 3.02
C GLN A 120 18.21 43.49 1.68
N THR A 121 17.59 42.35 1.45
CA THR A 121 17.60 41.79 0.11
C THR A 121 16.56 42.50 -0.75
N SER A 122 16.91 42.84 -1.97
CA SER A 122 15.97 43.34 -2.99
C SER A 122 14.97 42.26 -3.45
N CYS A 123 14.91 41.14 -2.76
CA CYS A 123 13.99 40.06 -3.04
C CYS A 123 12.58 40.35 -2.56
N SER A 124 11.59 40.11 -3.40
CA SER A 124 10.17 40.37 -3.12
C SER A 124 9.56 39.49 -2.04
N TYR A 125 10.24 38.44 -1.62
CA TYR A 125 9.80 37.56 -0.52
C TYR A 125 10.90 37.33 0.50
N LEU A 126 10.49 37.03 1.72
CA LEU A 126 11.40 36.78 2.85
C LEU A 126 11.82 35.32 2.94
N ARG A 127 10.90 34.43 2.67
CA ARG A 127 11.12 32.98 2.76
C ARG A 127 10.18 32.20 1.85
N PHE A 128 10.73 31.14 1.26
CA PHE A 128 9.95 30.13 0.55
C PHE A 128 10.40 28.74 1.01
N THR A 129 9.47 27.94 1.47
CA THR A 129 9.71 26.56 1.94
C THR A 129 8.65 25.62 1.42
N THR A 130 9.03 24.38 1.16
CA THR A 130 8.12 23.34 0.68
C THR A 130 8.37 22.03 1.40
N SER A 131 7.42 21.11 1.30
CA SER A 131 7.60 19.71 1.72
C SER A 131 8.26 18.83 0.66
N ILE A 132 8.61 19.39 -0.49
CA ILE A 132 9.25 18.63 -1.57
C ILE A 132 10.58 18.06 -1.06
N THR A 133 10.74 16.76 -1.25
CA THR A 133 12.00 16.05 -1.04
C THR A 133 12.64 15.76 -2.40
N PRO A 134 13.98 15.70 -2.51
CA PRO A 134 14.66 15.41 -3.77
C PRO A 134 14.53 13.95 -4.23
N GLU A 135 13.88 13.13 -3.43
CA GLU A 135 13.68 11.72 -3.74
C GLU A 135 12.72 11.54 -4.92
N LEU A 136 12.94 10.49 -5.69
CA LEU A 136 12.02 10.10 -6.74
C LEU A 136 10.76 9.50 -6.08
N HIS A 137 9.64 10.12 -6.32
CA HIS A 137 8.35 9.61 -5.86
C HIS A 137 7.73 8.72 -6.93
N PHE A 138 7.10 7.65 -6.50
CA PHE A 138 6.29 6.81 -7.36
C PHE A 138 4.82 7.12 -7.12
N MET A 139 4.02 7.09 -8.18
CA MET A 139 2.58 7.26 -8.12
C MET A 139 1.92 6.13 -8.89
N ASP A 140 1.25 5.24 -8.19
CA ASP A 140 0.45 4.19 -8.77
C ASP A 140 -0.99 4.63 -8.99
N LYS A 141 -1.80 3.76 -9.56
CA LYS A 141 -3.24 4.01 -9.74
C LYS A 141 -3.91 4.14 -8.37
N GLY A 142 -4.68 5.22 -8.22
CA GLY A 142 -5.36 5.52 -6.95
C GLY A 142 -4.52 6.21 -5.89
N ASP A 143 -3.20 6.33 -6.08
CA ASP A 143 -2.33 7.03 -5.16
C ASP A 143 -2.53 8.54 -5.20
N GLU A 144 -2.22 9.17 -4.07
CA GLU A 144 -2.32 10.61 -3.88
C GLU A 144 -1.02 11.14 -3.28
N ILE A 145 -0.42 12.14 -3.94
CA ILE A 145 0.73 12.86 -3.42
C ILE A 145 0.28 14.23 -2.94
N LYS A 146 0.56 14.55 -1.66
CA LYS A 146 0.31 15.85 -1.06
C LYS A 146 1.62 16.56 -0.80
N ILE A 147 1.74 17.79 -1.31
CA ILE A 147 2.85 18.68 -1.03
C ILE A 147 2.30 20.02 -0.54
N TRP A 148 3.01 20.59 0.41
CA TRP A 148 2.71 21.96 0.86
C TRP A 148 3.86 22.91 0.53
N ALA A 149 3.51 24.17 0.37
CA ALA A 149 4.45 25.26 0.20
C ALA A 149 4.05 26.45 1.08
N GLU A 150 5.02 27.07 1.71
CA GLU A 150 4.87 28.27 2.51
C GLU A 150 5.68 29.41 1.89
N LEU A 151 5.05 30.52 1.63
CA LEU A 151 5.67 31.73 1.13
C LEU A 151 5.42 32.87 2.10
N ILE A 152 6.51 33.49 2.59
CA ILE A 152 6.47 34.65 3.48
C ILE A 152 6.97 35.85 2.72
N TYR A 153 6.16 36.93 2.65
CA TYR A 153 6.51 38.13 1.95
C TYR A 153 5.93 39.39 2.64
N GLN A 154 6.46 40.53 2.29
CA GLN A 154 5.93 41.84 2.80
C GLN A 154 4.66 42.20 2.04
N ARG A 155 3.69 42.76 2.76
CA ARG A 155 2.42 43.22 2.16
C ARG A 155 2.61 44.27 1.06
N SER A 156 3.69 45.04 1.14
CA SER A 156 4.06 46.04 0.13
C SER A 156 4.57 45.46 -1.19
N THR A 157 5.02 44.18 -1.16
CA THR A 157 5.55 43.48 -2.32
C THR A 157 4.79 42.15 -2.50
N PRO A 158 3.52 42.23 -3.02
CA PRO A 158 2.70 41.05 -3.13
C PRO A 158 3.36 39.99 -4.03
N ASN A 159 3.35 38.78 -3.56
CA ASN A 159 3.88 37.60 -4.27
C ASN A 159 2.90 36.45 -4.17
N HIS A 160 3.10 35.37 -4.92
CA HIS A 160 2.29 34.17 -4.85
C HIS A 160 3.10 32.93 -5.27
N ILE A 161 2.61 31.77 -4.88
CA ILE A 161 3.23 30.48 -5.24
C ILE A 161 2.75 30.09 -6.62
N LYS A 162 3.69 29.80 -7.53
CA LYS A 162 3.42 29.30 -8.87
C LYS A 162 3.71 27.82 -8.95
N LEU A 163 2.74 27.05 -9.46
CA LEU A 163 2.88 25.64 -9.78
C LEU A 163 3.06 25.44 -11.28
N GLU A 164 4.07 24.72 -11.68
CA GLU A 164 4.29 24.28 -13.04
C GLU A 164 4.40 22.75 -13.06
N VAL A 165 3.65 22.09 -13.93
CA VAL A 165 3.63 20.63 -14.06
C VAL A 165 3.85 20.24 -15.51
N SER A 166 4.82 19.38 -15.76
CA SER A 166 5.00 18.77 -17.06
C SER A 166 3.89 17.78 -17.33
N ASN A 167 3.24 17.58 -18.37
CA ASN A 167 2.17 16.59 -18.62
C ASN A 167 1.01 16.64 -17.60
N SER A 168 0.49 17.83 -17.36
CA SER A 168 -0.64 18.04 -16.42
C SER A 168 -1.90 17.23 -16.79
N GLU A 169 -2.00 16.73 -18.03
CA GLU A 169 -3.13 15.89 -18.50
C GLU A 169 -3.24 14.54 -17.78
N MET A 170 -2.16 14.08 -17.15
CA MET A 170 -2.13 12.81 -16.44
C MET A 170 -2.52 12.94 -14.96
N LEU A 171 -2.68 14.17 -14.47
CA LEU A 171 -2.91 14.43 -13.07
C LEU A 171 -4.18 15.26 -12.86
N GLN A 172 -4.99 14.84 -11.90
CA GLN A 172 -5.96 15.69 -11.25
C GLN A 172 -5.24 16.49 -10.16
N ILE A 173 -5.29 17.80 -10.24
CA ILE A 173 -4.64 18.71 -9.29
C ILE A 173 -5.70 19.48 -8.53
N SER A 174 -5.68 19.39 -7.21
CA SER A 174 -6.46 20.24 -6.33
C SER A 174 -5.53 21.07 -5.44
N THR A 175 -5.96 22.30 -5.14
CA THR A 175 -5.18 23.26 -4.36
C THR A 175 -6.00 23.82 -3.23
N GLU A 176 -5.41 23.89 -2.05
CA GLU A 176 -5.95 24.56 -0.87
C GLU A 176 -5.01 25.72 -0.53
N ASP A 177 -5.54 26.94 -0.40
CA ASP A 177 -4.78 28.14 -0.09
C ASP A 177 -5.23 28.73 1.25
N SER A 178 -4.28 29.16 2.08
CA SER A 178 -4.50 29.81 3.35
C SER A 178 -3.54 30.98 3.50
N ILE A 179 -4.08 32.17 3.68
CA ILE A 179 -3.32 33.43 3.81
C ILE A 179 -3.51 34.01 5.21
N GLN A 180 -2.39 34.29 5.87
CA GLN A 180 -2.36 34.90 7.18
C GLN A 180 -1.62 36.26 7.12
N HIS A 181 -2.14 37.27 7.79
CA HIS A 181 -1.57 38.61 7.86
C HIS A 181 -1.12 38.91 9.28
N TYR A 182 0.13 39.31 9.45
CA TYR A 182 0.67 39.71 10.74
C TYR A 182 1.68 40.86 10.59
N HIS A 183 1.38 42.03 11.17
CA HIS A 183 2.26 43.23 11.21
C HIS A 183 2.94 43.60 9.87
N GLY A 184 2.19 43.56 8.77
CA GLY A 184 2.71 43.93 7.44
C GLY A 184 3.42 42.76 6.71
N ILE A 185 3.50 41.62 7.33
CA ILE A 185 4.00 40.36 6.72
C ILE A 185 2.78 39.52 6.34
N VAL A 186 2.89 38.85 5.21
CA VAL A 186 1.90 37.91 4.70
C VAL A 186 2.55 36.53 4.65
N THR A 187 1.89 35.55 5.24
CA THR A 187 2.26 34.16 5.13
C THR A 187 1.19 33.43 4.31
N GLN A 188 1.57 32.94 3.14
CA GLN A 188 0.73 32.14 2.29
C GLN A 188 1.14 30.66 2.42
N ASN A 189 0.19 29.81 2.79
CA ASN A 189 0.36 28.36 2.83
C ASN A 189 -0.53 27.72 1.77
N MET A 190 0.06 26.99 0.85
CA MET A 190 -0.67 26.26 -0.18
C MET A 190 -0.41 24.77 -0.04
N THR A 191 -1.47 23.97 -0.12
CA THR A 191 -1.38 22.52 -0.20
C THR A 191 -1.85 22.07 -1.59
N PHE A 192 -1.02 21.30 -2.25
CA PHE A 192 -1.29 20.74 -3.56
C PHE A 192 -1.50 19.24 -3.42
N THR A 193 -2.60 18.74 -3.92
CA THR A 193 -2.92 17.34 -3.97
C THR A 193 -2.92 16.88 -5.42
N PHE A 194 -2.09 15.90 -5.72
CA PHE A 194 -1.95 15.29 -7.04
C PHE A 194 -2.48 13.87 -6.99
N LYS A 195 -3.41 13.55 -7.91
CA LYS A 195 -3.94 12.20 -8.14
C LYS A 195 -3.72 11.81 -9.58
N TYR A 196 -3.38 10.55 -9.82
CA TYR A 196 -3.39 10.01 -11.17
C TYR A 196 -4.82 9.94 -11.69
N GLU A 197 -5.10 10.59 -12.82
CA GLU A 197 -6.37 10.49 -13.52
C GLU A 197 -6.11 10.34 -15.02
N LEU A 198 -6.56 9.22 -15.56
CA LEU A 198 -6.54 9.03 -17.00
C LEU A 198 -7.73 9.77 -17.61
N ARG A 199 -7.52 10.97 -18.16
CA ARG A 199 -8.55 11.64 -18.95
C ARG A 199 -8.80 10.85 -20.23
N ASN A 200 -10.06 10.55 -20.48
CA ASN A 200 -10.55 9.71 -21.57
C ASN A 200 -9.81 9.95 -22.90
N GLY A 201 -9.13 8.93 -23.40
CA GLY A 201 -8.65 8.82 -24.77
C GLY A 201 -7.13 8.83 -25.00
N THR A 202 -6.31 9.13 -24.01
CA THR A 202 -4.85 9.10 -24.17
C THR A 202 -4.21 7.94 -23.44
N SER A 203 -4.43 6.71 -23.92
CA SER A 203 -3.65 5.54 -23.49
C SER A 203 -2.21 5.62 -24.02
N ASN A 204 -1.52 6.74 -23.80
CA ASN A 204 -0.17 6.97 -24.34
C ASN A 204 0.96 6.36 -23.49
N LEU A 205 0.63 5.63 -22.43
CA LEU A 205 1.61 4.78 -21.73
C LEU A 205 1.90 3.53 -22.57
N LYS A 206 2.44 3.76 -23.78
CA LYS A 206 2.89 2.70 -24.69
C LYS A 206 4.38 2.45 -24.43
N GLY A 207 4.65 1.37 -23.72
CA GLY A 207 6.01 0.90 -23.52
C GLY A 207 6.04 -0.32 -22.60
N PRO A 208 7.11 -1.10 -22.60
CA PRO A 208 7.22 -2.29 -21.75
C PRO A 208 7.14 -1.96 -20.25
N TYR A 209 7.41 -0.73 -19.86
CA TYR A 209 7.41 -0.32 -18.44
C TYR A 209 6.19 0.49 -18.03
N LYS A 210 5.26 0.83 -18.93
CA LYS A 210 4.01 1.58 -18.63
C LYS A 210 4.22 2.71 -17.58
N SER A 211 5.31 3.43 -17.68
CA SER A 211 5.66 4.49 -16.76
C SER A 211 5.89 5.82 -17.49
N ALA A 212 5.58 6.92 -16.81
CA ALA A 212 5.86 8.26 -17.29
C ALA A 212 6.49 9.08 -16.16
N SER A 213 7.57 9.79 -16.46
CA SER A 213 8.17 10.72 -15.52
C SER A 213 7.52 12.08 -15.64
N LEU A 214 7.13 12.65 -14.51
CA LEU A 214 6.58 13.99 -14.36
C LEU A 214 7.55 14.83 -13.54
N SER A 215 7.65 16.11 -13.91
CA SER A 215 8.35 17.12 -13.13
C SER A 215 7.33 18.13 -12.63
N ILE A 216 7.27 18.31 -11.33
CA ILE A 216 6.44 19.31 -10.66
C ILE A 216 7.38 20.36 -10.09
N GLN A 217 7.19 21.61 -10.48
CA GLN A 217 8.00 22.73 -10.04
C GLN A 217 7.14 23.69 -9.23
N LEU A 218 7.62 24.05 -8.04
CA LEU A 218 7.07 25.13 -7.24
C LEU A 218 8.09 26.25 -7.13
N ASN A 219 7.65 27.46 -7.37
CA ASN A 219 8.46 28.68 -7.22
C ASN A 219 7.60 29.87 -6.80
N PRO A 220 8.19 30.90 -6.19
CA PRO A 220 7.56 32.19 -6.06
C PRO A 220 7.38 32.81 -7.45
N ALA A 221 6.21 33.42 -7.71
CA ALA A 221 5.86 33.94 -9.03
C ALA A 221 6.73 35.12 -9.49
N VAL A 222 7.24 35.92 -8.52
CA VAL A 222 8.17 37.01 -8.80
C VAL A 222 9.55 36.58 -8.33
N ALA A 223 10.32 36.01 -9.25
CA ALA A 223 11.73 35.74 -9.05
C ALA A 223 12.53 36.91 -9.64
N GLU A 224 12.83 37.91 -8.83
CA GLU A 224 13.83 38.89 -9.21
C GLU A 224 15.21 38.24 -9.27
N LEU A 225 16.10 38.76 -10.13
CA LEU A 225 17.47 38.23 -10.29
C LEU A 225 18.28 38.22 -8.98
N THR A 226 17.86 38.98 -8.01
CA THR A 226 18.46 39.10 -6.67
C THR A 226 17.95 38.05 -5.67
N CYS A 227 16.80 37.42 -5.95
CA CYS A 227 16.32 36.31 -5.15
C CYS A 227 17.14 35.05 -5.45
N GLN A 228 17.50 34.32 -4.43
CA GLN A 228 18.08 32.99 -4.64
C GLN A 228 17.05 32.14 -5.39
N ASN A 229 17.55 31.40 -6.37
CA ASN A 229 16.72 30.53 -7.19
C ASN A 229 16.21 29.36 -6.32
N ASN A 230 15.02 29.55 -5.74
CA ASN A 230 14.36 28.60 -4.86
C ASN A 230 13.37 27.71 -5.63
N ASN A 231 13.67 27.43 -6.90
CA ASN A 231 12.87 26.47 -7.65
C ASN A 231 12.96 25.11 -6.97
N GLN A 232 11.81 24.60 -6.59
CA GLN A 232 11.67 23.29 -5.94
C GLN A 232 11.09 22.31 -6.95
N TYR A 233 11.80 21.23 -7.19
CA TYR A 233 11.42 20.21 -8.17
C TYR A 233 11.07 18.92 -7.45
N LEU A 234 9.89 18.40 -7.76
CA LEU A 234 9.48 17.05 -7.41
C LEU A 234 9.48 16.21 -8.68
N HIS A 235 10.21 15.12 -8.66
CA HIS A 235 10.18 14.14 -9.73
C HIS A 235 9.26 13.00 -9.34
N VAL A 236 8.22 12.79 -10.14
CA VAL A 236 7.23 11.74 -9.93
C VAL A 236 7.29 10.77 -11.10
N ASN A 237 7.49 9.51 -10.80
CA ASN A 237 7.35 8.44 -11.78
C ASN A 237 5.94 7.82 -11.63
N VAL A 238 5.07 8.10 -12.59
CA VAL A 238 3.76 7.46 -12.66
C VAL A 238 3.96 6.05 -13.18
N GLY A 239 3.74 5.06 -12.34
CA GLY A 239 4.01 3.68 -12.66
C GLY A 239 4.03 2.80 -11.42
N CYS A 240 4.50 1.56 -11.57
CA CYS A 240 4.61 0.62 -10.46
C CYS A 240 5.68 1.05 -9.44
N PRO A 241 5.33 1.25 -8.16
CA PRO A 241 6.31 1.42 -7.09
C PRO A 241 7.12 0.13 -6.87
N PRO A 242 8.45 0.21 -6.75
CA PRO A 242 9.30 -1.00 -6.64
C PRO A 242 9.07 -1.80 -5.35
N ALA A 243 8.50 -1.17 -4.33
CA ALA A 243 8.25 -1.80 -3.03
C ALA A 243 6.81 -2.32 -2.85
N LYS A 244 6.01 -2.35 -3.93
CA LYS A 244 4.62 -2.83 -3.89
C LYS A 244 4.58 -4.32 -4.14
N SER A 245 3.96 -5.07 -3.25
CA SER A 245 3.87 -6.53 -3.30
C SER A 245 2.54 -7.04 -2.76
N ILE A 246 2.22 -8.28 -3.06
CA ILE A 246 1.06 -8.97 -2.51
C ILE A 246 1.52 -10.16 -1.67
N VAL A 247 0.80 -10.40 -0.57
CA VAL A 247 1.05 -11.50 0.36
C VAL A 247 -0.26 -12.23 0.60
N ILE A 248 -0.19 -13.54 0.70
CA ILE A 248 -1.35 -14.37 1.05
C ILE A 248 -1.44 -14.47 2.56
N ARG A 249 -2.63 -14.18 3.09
CA ARG A 249 -2.87 -14.21 4.54
C ARG A 249 -2.90 -15.64 5.07
N ASN A 250 -2.50 -15.81 6.33
CA ASN A 250 -2.46 -17.10 7.04
C ASN A 250 -1.47 -18.12 6.47
N CYS A 251 -0.44 -17.66 5.79
CA CYS A 251 0.70 -18.53 5.44
C CYS A 251 1.41 -19.03 6.70
N THR A 252 1.64 -20.30 6.78
CA THR A 252 2.64 -20.87 7.69
C THR A 252 3.99 -20.92 6.96
N GLU A 253 5.06 -20.56 7.66
CA GLU A 253 6.40 -20.81 7.13
C GLU A 253 6.56 -22.31 6.97
N ALA A 254 7.04 -22.76 5.81
CA ALA A 254 7.37 -24.17 5.62
C ALA A 254 8.45 -24.53 6.64
N SER A 255 8.21 -25.58 7.44
CA SER A 255 9.19 -26.03 8.42
C SER A 255 10.44 -26.53 7.68
N ASP A 256 11.63 -26.14 8.16
CA ASP A 256 12.94 -26.56 7.62
C ASP A 256 13.16 -28.10 7.63
N GLU A 257 12.25 -28.88 8.23
CA GLU A 257 12.41 -30.32 8.42
C GLU A 257 12.10 -31.18 7.18
N ASP A 258 11.34 -30.60 6.19
CA ASP A 258 11.11 -31.27 4.90
C ASP A 258 11.33 -30.32 3.72
N PRO A 259 12.58 -30.04 3.32
CA PRO A 259 12.83 -29.32 2.08
C PRO A 259 12.42 -30.21 0.91
N LEU A 260 11.25 -29.95 0.35
CA LEU A 260 10.81 -30.58 -0.90
C LEU A 260 11.86 -30.28 -1.98
N PRO A 261 12.46 -31.35 -2.61
CA PRO A 261 13.58 -31.20 -3.54
C PRO A 261 13.27 -30.33 -4.78
N LEU A 262 12.00 -30.01 -5.05
CA LEU A 262 11.57 -29.13 -6.13
C LEU A 262 11.56 -27.64 -5.75
N LEU A 263 11.37 -27.31 -4.48
CA LEU A 263 11.38 -25.90 -4.01
C LEU A 263 12.81 -25.35 -3.89
N SER A 264 13.80 -26.20 -3.64
CA SER A 264 15.22 -25.78 -3.59
C SER A 264 15.80 -25.37 -4.95
N GLN A 265 15.12 -25.69 -6.07
CA GLN A 265 15.52 -25.26 -7.42
C GLN A 265 14.82 -23.95 -7.88
N VAL A 266 13.78 -23.52 -7.18
CA VAL A 266 13.13 -22.24 -7.39
C VAL A 266 13.64 -21.29 -6.31
N GLU A 267 14.92 -20.93 -6.40
CA GLU A 267 15.42 -19.77 -5.68
C GLU A 267 14.54 -18.57 -6.07
N ASN A 268 13.64 -18.21 -5.17
CA ASN A 268 12.98 -16.92 -5.25
C ASN A 268 14.09 -15.89 -5.27
N GLN A 269 14.20 -15.12 -6.34
CA GLN A 269 15.19 -14.05 -6.48
C GLN A 269 15.11 -13.02 -5.33
N ASP A 270 14.07 -13.11 -4.48
CA ASP A 270 13.80 -12.20 -3.37
C ASP A 270 13.96 -12.82 -1.97
N GLY A 271 14.40 -14.09 -1.82
CA GLY A 271 14.60 -14.71 -0.51
C GLY A 271 13.33 -14.86 0.33
N ALA A 272 12.14 -14.84 -0.27
CA ALA A 272 10.89 -14.97 0.44
C ALA A 272 10.64 -16.44 0.82
N VAL A 273 10.28 -16.67 2.08
CA VAL A 273 9.89 -17.98 2.60
C VAL A 273 8.62 -18.45 1.86
N PRO A 274 8.60 -19.71 1.35
CA PRO A 274 7.43 -20.22 0.64
C PRO A 274 6.20 -20.24 1.56
N CYS A 275 5.12 -19.59 1.08
CA CYS A 275 3.84 -19.57 1.77
C CYS A 275 3.15 -20.92 1.65
N GLN A 276 2.85 -21.58 2.76
CA GLN A 276 2.09 -22.81 2.79
C GLN A 276 0.76 -22.64 3.51
N LEU A 277 -0.31 -23.11 2.87
CA LEU A 277 -1.68 -23.11 3.38
C LEU A 277 -2.16 -24.56 3.51
N THR A 278 -3.19 -24.77 4.32
CA THR A 278 -3.85 -26.08 4.45
C THR A 278 -5.29 -25.98 3.95
N ALA A 279 -5.73 -27.00 3.23
CA ALA A 279 -7.11 -27.13 2.77
C ALA A 279 -7.61 -28.55 3.04
N ALA A 280 -8.92 -28.74 3.08
CA ALA A 280 -9.54 -30.05 3.13
C ALA A 280 -10.05 -30.42 1.73
N MET A 281 -9.94 -31.70 1.38
CA MET A 281 -10.46 -32.24 0.13
C MET A 281 -12.00 -32.11 0.11
N ASP A 282 -12.54 -31.77 -1.05
CA ASP A 282 -13.97 -31.54 -1.30
C ASP A 282 -14.60 -30.40 -0.46
N GLU A 283 -13.77 -29.52 0.13
CA GLU A 283 -14.21 -28.31 0.79
C GLU A 283 -13.83 -27.06 -0.01
N ASN A 284 -14.66 -26.03 0.15
CA ASN A 284 -14.44 -24.75 -0.52
C ASN A 284 -13.22 -24.04 0.05
N PHE A 285 -12.26 -23.71 -0.81
CA PHE A 285 -11.05 -23.02 -0.42
C PHE A 285 -10.99 -21.61 -0.99
N LYS A 286 -10.91 -20.65 -0.08
CA LYS A 286 -10.85 -19.22 -0.41
C LYS A 286 -9.50 -18.62 -0.02
N LEU A 287 -8.88 -17.93 -0.97
CA LEU A 287 -7.66 -17.16 -0.73
C LEU A 287 -8.01 -15.75 -0.23
N ILE A 288 -7.23 -15.27 0.71
CA ILE A 288 -7.24 -13.87 1.15
C ILE A 288 -5.88 -13.29 0.80
N VAL A 289 -5.90 -12.25 -0.02
CA VAL A 289 -4.69 -11.60 -0.54
C VAL A 289 -4.61 -10.19 0.03
N ASP A 290 -3.46 -9.86 0.58
CA ASP A 290 -3.17 -8.55 1.15
C ASP A 290 -2.15 -7.79 0.29
N LEU A 291 -2.37 -6.49 0.11
CA LEU A 291 -1.47 -5.58 -0.56
C LEU A 291 -0.54 -4.93 0.46
N TYR A 292 0.75 -4.96 0.16
CA TYR A 292 1.80 -4.32 0.95
C TYR A 292 2.57 -3.30 0.11
N GLU A 293 3.02 -2.23 0.76
CA GLU A 293 3.93 -1.25 0.18
C GLU A 293 5.02 -0.90 1.18
N GLY A 294 6.27 -1.07 0.79
CA GLY A 294 7.42 -0.87 1.69
C GLY A 294 7.36 -1.71 2.96
N GLY A 295 6.80 -2.92 2.90
CA GLY A 295 6.62 -3.81 4.04
C GLY A 295 5.46 -3.46 4.98
N ARG A 296 4.63 -2.46 4.63
CA ARG A 296 3.45 -2.08 5.41
C ARG A 296 2.18 -2.56 4.71
N PHE A 297 1.26 -3.12 5.49
CA PHE A 297 -0.08 -3.45 5.02
C PHE A 297 -0.82 -2.19 4.54
N VAL A 298 -1.37 -2.25 3.34
CA VAL A 298 -2.18 -1.19 2.73
C VAL A 298 -3.66 -1.54 2.84
N GLN A 299 -4.05 -2.64 2.22
CA GLN A 299 -5.45 -3.09 2.19
C GLN A 299 -5.57 -4.55 1.76
N GLU A 300 -6.74 -5.15 2.00
CA GLU A 300 -7.10 -6.43 1.40
C GLU A 300 -7.41 -6.25 -0.10
N VAL A 301 -6.93 -7.16 -0.92
CA VAL A 301 -7.18 -7.16 -2.37
C VAL A 301 -8.57 -7.74 -2.63
N HIS A 302 -9.48 -6.91 -3.12
CA HIS A 302 -10.83 -7.35 -3.52
C HIS A 302 -10.96 -7.54 -5.04
N GLU A 303 -9.91 -7.26 -5.75
CA GLU A 303 -9.85 -7.27 -7.21
C GLU A 303 -9.68 -8.67 -7.79
N ASP A 304 -10.00 -8.79 -9.06
CA ASP A 304 -9.92 -10.06 -9.77
C ASP A 304 -8.46 -10.54 -9.92
N TYR A 305 -8.25 -11.80 -9.60
CA TYR A 305 -6.98 -12.51 -9.75
C TYR A 305 -7.19 -13.90 -10.35
N ILE A 306 -6.13 -14.46 -10.88
CA ILE A 306 -6.09 -15.81 -11.43
C ILE A 306 -5.04 -16.62 -10.67
N VAL A 307 -5.23 -17.94 -10.67
CA VAL A 307 -4.25 -18.89 -10.12
C VAL A 307 -3.90 -19.93 -11.17
N GLN A 308 -2.62 -20.29 -11.22
CA GLN A 308 -2.10 -21.34 -12.07
C GLN A 308 -1.38 -22.37 -11.19
N GLU A 309 -1.66 -23.64 -11.42
CA GLU A 309 -0.92 -24.73 -10.81
C GLU A 309 0.36 -25.00 -11.61
N GLU A 310 1.53 -24.99 -10.93
CA GLU A 310 2.84 -25.00 -11.59
C GLU A 310 3.40 -26.41 -11.81
N THR A 311 2.90 -27.44 -11.11
CA THR A 311 3.41 -28.83 -11.19
C THR A 311 2.64 -29.70 -12.18
N GLY A 312 1.58 -29.15 -12.81
CA GLY A 312 0.76 -29.86 -13.81
C GLY A 312 -0.35 -30.72 -13.20
N ARG A 313 -0.69 -30.52 -11.93
CA ARG A 313 -1.84 -31.17 -11.31
C ARG A 313 -3.14 -30.57 -11.88
N ILE A 314 -4.11 -31.46 -12.10
CA ILE A 314 -5.43 -31.11 -12.68
C ILE A 314 -6.60 -31.52 -11.76
N ASP A 315 -6.29 -32.08 -10.59
CA ASP A 315 -7.27 -32.58 -9.62
C ASP A 315 -7.76 -31.47 -8.67
N PHE A 316 -7.99 -30.31 -9.21
CA PHE A 316 -8.68 -29.18 -8.60
C PHE A 316 -9.62 -28.51 -9.62
N GLY A 317 -10.48 -27.64 -9.16
CA GLY A 317 -11.39 -26.90 -10.03
C GLY A 317 -11.97 -25.66 -9.35
N TYR A 318 -12.91 -25.04 -10.03
CA TYR A 318 -13.61 -23.86 -9.57
C TYR A 318 -15.06 -24.23 -9.26
N ILE A 319 -15.62 -23.68 -8.18
CA ILE A 319 -16.96 -24.04 -7.70
C ILE A 319 -18.02 -23.39 -8.56
N ALA A 320 -17.89 -22.11 -8.85
CA ALA A 320 -18.92 -21.34 -9.52
C ALA A 320 -18.85 -21.45 -11.04
N THR A 321 -20.01 -21.42 -11.67
CA THR A 321 -20.17 -21.31 -13.11
C THR A 321 -20.34 -19.84 -13.53
N MET A 322 -20.18 -19.55 -14.81
CA MET A 322 -20.34 -18.20 -15.34
C MET A 322 -21.75 -17.63 -15.12
N SER A 323 -22.79 -18.49 -15.18
CA SER A 323 -24.17 -18.08 -14.90
C SER A 323 -24.40 -17.76 -13.42
N GLU A 324 -23.80 -18.54 -12.52
CA GLU A 324 -23.95 -18.32 -11.07
C GLU A 324 -23.30 -17.03 -10.59
N VAL A 325 -22.16 -16.65 -11.18
CA VAL A 325 -21.51 -15.35 -10.88
C VAL A 325 -22.17 -14.17 -11.61
N GLY A 326 -23.08 -14.42 -12.57
CA GLY A 326 -23.82 -13.38 -13.30
C GLY A 326 -23.04 -12.76 -14.45
N CYS A 327 -22.18 -13.51 -15.15
CA CYS A 327 -21.51 -13.04 -16.36
C CYS A 327 -22.51 -12.62 -17.44
N LEU A 328 -22.27 -11.49 -18.07
CA LEU A 328 -23.04 -10.98 -19.22
C LEU A 328 -22.46 -11.46 -20.56
N GLN A 329 -21.20 -11.90 -20.58
CA GLN A 329 -20.50 -12.48 -21.73
C GLN A 329 -19.59 -13.61 -21.25
N GLU A 330 -19.08 -14.41 -22.18
CA GLU A 330 -18.17 -15.50 -21.85
C GLU A 330 -16.90 -14.98 -21.16
N ALA A 331 -16.64 -15.45 -19.93
CA ALA A 331 -15.43 -15.13 -19.20
C ALA A 331 -14.20 -15.78 -19.89
N GLN A 332 -13.06 -15.12 -19.75
CA GLN A 332 -11.79 -15.69 -20.17
C GLN A 332 -11.48 -16.93 -19.34
N ARG A 333 -10.91 -17.97 -19.97
CA ARG A 333 -10.54 -19.25 -19.34
C ARG A 333 -9.15 -19.69 -19.75
N TRP A 334 -8.48 -20.42 -18.89
CA TRP A 334 -7.14 -20.96 -19.16
C TRP A 334 -7.05 -21.67 -20.49
N ALA A 335 -8.01 -22.56 -20.79
CA ALA A 335 -8.05 -23.29 -22.06
C ALA A 335 -8.06 -22.41 -23.31
N LYS A 336 -8.62 -21.20 -23.23
CA LYS A 336 -8.62 -20.25 -24.37
C LYS A 336 -7.40 -19.34 -24.37
N MET A 337 -6.96 -18.91 -23.20
CA MET A 337 -5.86 -17.96 -23.08
C MET A 337 -4.50 -18.59 -23.41
N THR A 338 -4.35 -19.89 -23.24
CA THR A 338 -3.08 -20.61 -23.45
C THR A 338 -2.89 -21.24 -24.82
N ILE A 339 -3.87 -21.18 -25.73
CA ILE A 339 -3.83 -21.88 -27.05
C ILE A 339 -2.55 -21.59 -27.84
N ASN A 340 -2.02 -20.36 -27.78
CA ASN A 340 -0.88 -19.94 -28.61
C ASN A 340 0.37 -19.64 -27.77
N ILE A 341 0.42 -20.08 -26.51
CA ILE A 341 1.53 -19.78 -25.61
C ILE A 341 2.39 -21.01 -25.42
N SER A 342 3.67 -20.86 -25.71
CA SER A 342 4.72 -21.82 -25.39
C SER A 342 5.62 -21.23 -24.30
N GLY A 343 5.73 -21.89 -23.15
CA GLY A 343 6.54 -21.44 -22.03
C GLY A 343 5.71 -21.06 -20.81
N ASP A 344 5.98 -19.92 -20.21
CA ASP A 344 5.27 -19.45 -19.01
C ASP A 344 3.78 -19.20 -19.30
N LEU A 345 2.93 -20.08 -18.78
CA LEU A 345 1.48 -19.97 -18.94
C LEU A 345 0.89 -18.73 -18.27
N MET A 346 1.51 -18.22 -17.21
CA MET A 346 1.07 -16.98 -16.57
C MET A 346 1.21 -15.77 -17.51
N ALA A 347 2.07 -15.84 -18.52
CA ALA A 347 2.17 -14.80 -19.55
C ALA A 347 0.92 -14.69 -20.42
N ALA A 348 0.04 -15.72 -20.41
CA ALA A 348 -1.25 -15.69 -21.12
C ALA A 348 -2.20 -14.61 -20.60
N TRP A 349 -2.11 -14.32 -19.30
CA TRP A 349 -2.96 -13.37 -18.62
C TRP A 349 -2.15 -12.15 -18.19
N THR A 350 -2.51 -11.01 -18.70
CA THR A 350 -1.92 -9.72 -18.35
C THR A 350 -3.02 -8.72 -18.04
N GLN A 351 -2.70 -7.68 -17.31
CA GLN A 351 -3.65 -6.57 -17.11
C GLN A 351 -4.13 -5.95 -18.43
N SER A 352 -3.35 -6.03 -19.51
CA SER A 352 -3.70 -5.43 -20.79
C SER A 352 -4.67 -6.28 -21.63
N ASN A 353 -4.71 -7.59 -21.43
CA ASN A 353 -5.61 -8.49 -22.16
C ASN A 353 -6.77 -9.03 -21.33
N TYR A 354 -6.78 -8.74 -20.02
CA TYR A 354 -7.90 -9.09 -19.15
C TYR A 354 -9.16 -8.30 -19.53
N ARG A 355 -10.29 -9.02 -19.57
CA ARG A 355 -11.63 -8.47 -19.80
C ARG A 355 -12.59 -9.08 -18.79
N SER A 356 -13.30 -8.22 -18.07
CA SER A 356 -14.34 -8.63 -17.14
C SER A 356 -15.55 -9.16 -17.92
N CYS A 357 -16.14 -10.26 -17.48
CA CYS A 357 -17.37 -10.79 -18.06
C CYS A 357 -18.63 -10.01 -17.68
N PHE A 358 -18.54 -9.09 -16.74
CA PHE A 358 -19.65 -8.26 -16.25
C PHE A 358 -19.90 -7.01 -17.10
N MET A 359 -19.03 -6.71 -18.04
CA MET A 359 -19.19 -5.58 -18.96
C MET A 359 -19.60 -6.11 -20.34
N PRO A 360 -20.75 -5.67 -20.92
CA PRO A 360 -21.13 -6.10 -22.26
C PRO A 360 -20.12 -5.59 -23.28
N ASP A 361 -19.60 -6.47 -24.12
CA ASP A 361 -18.77 -6.08 -25.26
C ASP A 361 -19.68 -5.47 -26.34
N VAL A 362 -19.55 -4.16 -26.54
CA VAL A 362 -20.32 -3.40 -27.54
C VAL A 362 -20.07 -3.91 -28.97
N THR A 363 -19.02 -4.69 -29.19
CA THR A 363 -18.62 -5.19 -30.53
C THR A 363 -19.11 -6.60 -30.80
N GLN A 364 -19.61 -7.34 -29.83
CA GLN A 364 -20.11 -8.70 -30.01
C GLN A 364 -21.63 -8.73 -29.89
N ASN A 365 -22.31 -8.61 -31.02
CA ASN A 365 -23.75 -8.89 -31.11
C ASN A 365 -24.04 -10.34 -30.70
N ASP A 366 -24.86 -10.51 -29.65
CA ASP A 366 -25.64 -11.71 -29.29
C ASP A 366 -25.01 -13.09 -29.56
N ARG A 367 -23.81 -13.39 -29.11
CA ARG A 367 -23.40 -14.78 -29.02
C ARG A 367 -23.81 -15.33 -27.66
N SER A 368 -24.80 -16.22 -27.67
CA SER A 368 -25.10 -17.04 -26.50
C SER A 368 -23.84 -17.82 -26.10
N PHE A 369 -23.34 -17.60 -24.89
CA PHE A 369 -22.27 -18.39 -24.32
C PHE A 369 -22.85 -19.50 -23.41
N ASP A 370 -22.08 -20.56 -23.21
CA ASP A 370 -22.47 -21.61 -22.28
C ASP A 370 -22.21 -21.15 -20.83
N GLY A 371 -23.28 -20.75 -20.15
CA GLY A 371 -23.20 -20.28 -18.77
C GLY A 371 -22.85 -21.36 -17.72
N ASN A 372 -22.87 -22.66 -18.11
CA ASN A 372 -22.49 -23.78 -17.22
C ASN A 372 -20.97 -24.01 -17.15
N LEU A 373 -20.21 -23.29 -17.99
CA LEU A 373 -18.75 -23.38 -17.92
C LEU A 373 -18.22 -22.78 -16.62
N PRO A 374 -17.12 -23.34 -16.07
CA PRO A 374 -16.53 -22.86 -14.84
C PRO A 374 -16.03 -21.42 -14.98
N TYR A 375 -16.22 -20.64 -13.93
CA TYR A 375 -15.67 -19.29 -13.82
C TYR A 375 -14.31 -19.37 -13.10
N GLU A 376 -13.23 -19.17 -13.87
CA GLU A 376 -11.84 -19.42 -13.45
C GLU A 376 -11.16 -18.18 -12.85
N ILE A 377 -11.88 -17.07 -12.74
CA ILE A 377 -11.37 -15.82 -12.18
C ILE A 377 -11.85 -15.74 -10.72
N LEU A 378 -10.96 -15.38 -9.83
CA LEU A 378 -11.22 -15.34 -8.39
C LEU A 378 -11.13 -13.91 -7.87
N ASN A 379 -11.86 -13.63 -6.79
CA ASN A 379 -11.71 -12.43 -5.98
C ASN A 379 -12.16 -12.67 -4.54
N SER A 380 -11.83 -11.77 -3.61
CA SER A 380 -12.15 -11.97 -2.18
C SER A 380 -13.65 -11.88 -1.86
N THR A 381 -14.44 -11.25 -2.72
CA THR A 381 -15.90 -11.05 -2.52
C THR A 381 -16.74 -11.96 -3.39
N GLY A 382 -16.14 -12.62 -4.39
CA GLY A 382 -16.83 -13.44 -5.38
C GLY A 382 -17.28 -14.78 -4.87
N LEU A 383 -18.18 -15.38 -5.65
CA LEU A 383 -18.74 -16.72 -5.41
C LEU A 383 -17.76 -17.83 -5.82
N SER A 384 -16.81 -17.54 -6.76
CA SER A 384 -15.87 -18.53 -7.23
C SER A 384 -14.77 -18.78 -6.20
N GLN A 385 -14.55 -20.05 -5.89
CA GLN A 385 -13.55 -20.54 -4.96
C GLN A 385 -12.91 -21.80 -5.53
N LEU A 386 -11.75 -22.18 -5.00
CA LEU A 386 -11.11 -23.42 -5.39
C LEU A 386 -11.73 -24.63 -4.68
N LEU A 387 -11.79 -25.75 -5.38
CA LEU A 387 -12.21 -27.04 -4.86
C LEU A 387 -11.12 -28.07 -5.22
N PHE A 388 -10.54 -28.70 -4.21
CA PHE A 388 -9.54 -29.73 -4.39
C PHE A 388 -10.18 -31.10 -4.40
N LYS A 389 -9.87 -31.92 -5.43
CA LYS A 389 -10.37 -33.30 -5.59
C LYS A 389 -9.28 -34.34 -5.31
N GLY A 390 -8.06 -33.91 -5.11
CA GLY A 390 -6.91 -34.74 -4.80
C GLY A 390 -6.21 -34.32 -3.52
N LEU A 391 -5.54 -35.29 -2.87
CA LEU A 391 -4.74 -35.08 -1.66
C LEU A 391 -3.31 -34.66 -2.00
N GLY A 392 -2.64 -34.05 -1.02
CA GLY A 392 -1.23 -33.69 -1.08
C GLY A 392 -0.98 -32.25 -1.49
N LEU A 393 0.24 -31.94 -1.86
CA LEU A 393 0.71 -30.60 -2.06
C LEU A 393 0.45 -30.10 -3.48
N PHE A 394 -0.16 -28.93 -3.58
CA PHE A 394 -0.35 -28.18 -4.83
C PHE A 394 0.49 -26.91 -4.77
N HIS A 395 1.08 -26.52 -5.90
CA HIS A 395 1.89 -25.31 -6.02
C HIS A 395 1.22 -24.35 -7.00
N PHE A 396 0.91 -23.16 -6.52
CA PHE A 396 0.21 -22.16 -7.29
C PHE A 396 1.01 -20.88 -7.44
N GLN A 397 0.90 -20.28 -8.61
CA GLN A 397 1.22 -18.88 -8.82
C GLN A 397 -0.08 -18.10 -8.94
N LEU A 398 -0.20 -17.01 -8.19
CA LEU A 398 -1.31 -16.06 -8.23
C LEU A 398 -0.86 -14.79 -8.94
N ARG A 399 -1.73 -14.23 -9.79
CA ARG A 399 -1.52 -12.91 -10.43
C ARG A 399 -2.79 -12.09 -10.39
N ILE A 400 -2.66 -10.81 -9.99
CA ILE A 400 -3.75 -9.82 -10.08
C ILE A 400 -3.89 -9.41 -11.54
N VAL A 401 -5.11 -9.50 -12.08
CA VAL A 401 -5.42 -9.17 -13.48
C VAL A 401 -6.23 -7.90 -13.64
N ALA A 402 -6.81 -7.37 -12.57
CA ALA A 402 -7.59 -6.14 -12.59
C ALA A 402 -6.74 -4.94 -13.06
N THR A 403 -7.24 -4.24 -14.08
CA THR A 403 -6.51 -3.16 -14.75
C THR A 403 -6.48 -1.85 -13.97
N HIS A 404 -7.40 -1.66 -13.05
CA HIS A 404 -7.62 -0.38 -12.35
C HIS A 404 -6.89 -0.28 -11.01
N MET A 405 -6.45 -1.40 -10.46
CA MET A 405 -5.85 -1.44 -9.12
C MET A 405 -4.44 -0.85 -9.07
N SER A 406 -3.58 -1.25 -9.99
CA SER A 406 -2.16 -0.89 -9.96
C SER A 406 -1.55 -0.95 -11.36
N PHE A 407 -0.44 -0.25 -11.57
CA PHE A 407 0.45 -0.45 -12.72
C PHE A 407 1.35 -1.68 -12.53
N CYS A 408 1.50 -2.16 -11.30
CA CYS A 408 2.33 -3.30 -10.97
C CYS A 408 1.74 -4.61 -11.52
N GLU A 409 2.58 -5.47 -12.05
CA GLU A 409 2.24 -6.86 -12.30
C GLU A 409 2.41 -7.65 -10.99
N LEU A 410 1.41 -7.53 -10.12
CA LEU A 410 1.43 -8.15 -8.79
C LEU A 410 1.19 -9.65 -8.91
N SER A 411 2.18 -10.44 -8.52
CA SER A 411 2.10 -11.89 -8.48
C SER A 411 2.81 -12.44 -7.24
N THR A 412 2.37 -13.60 -6.79
CA THR A 412 3.00 -14.32 -5.67
C THR A 412 2.82 -15.82 -5.85
N ARG A 413 3.67 -16.61 -5.20
CA ARG A 413 3.62 -18.08 -5.19
C ARG A 413 3.20 -18.58 -3.82
N PHE A 414 2.46 -19.66 -3.81
CA PHE A 414 2.04 -20.32 -2.58
C PHE A 414 1.81 -21.81 -2.81
N SER A 415 1.80 -22.57 -1.72
CA SER A 415 1.50 -23.98 -1.73
C SER A 415 0.26 -24.25 -0.88
N VAL A 416 -0.51 -25.26 -1.27
CA VAL A 416 -1.67 -25.73 -0.50
C VAL A 416 -1.50 -27.21 -0.22
N ASP A 417 -1.40 -27.58 1.04
CA ASP A 417 -1.40 -28.96 1.49
C ASP A 417 -2.84 -29.41 1.73
N VAL A 418 -3.32 -30.31 0.87
CA VAL A 418 -4.69 -30.81 0.91
C VAL A 418 -4.73 -32.10 1.68
N THR A 419 -5.44 -32.08 2.80
CA THR A 419 -5.66 -33.23 3.68
C THR A 419 -7.06 -33.80 3.49
N GLU A 420 -7.29 -35.03 3.98
CA GLU A 420 -8.64 -35.57 4.02
C GLU A 420 -9.54 -34.66 4.85
N SER A 421 -10.74 -34.41 4.33
CA SER A 421 -11.78 -33.73 5.10
C SER A 421 -11.98 -34.51 6.41
N LYS A 422 -11.85 -33.85 7.56
CA LYS A 422 -12.23 -34.46 8.83
C LYS A 422 -13.65 -34.90 8.69
N GLY A 423 -13.85 -36.21 8.54
CA GLY A 423 -15.14 -36.81 8.23
C GLY A 423 -16.22 -36.16 9.10
N LYS A 424 -17.26 -35.67 8.46
CA LYS A 424 -18.41 -35.10 9.18
C LYS A 424 -18.74 -36.14 10.25
N ASP A 425 -18.67 -35.75 11.52
CA ASP A 425 -19.02 -36.62 12.63
C ASP A 425 -20.46 -37.08 12.45
N TYR A 426 -20.63 -38.23 11.80
CA TYR A 426 -21.96 -38.85 11.59
C TYR A 426 -22.53 -39.39 12.89
N LEU A 427 -21.74 -39.36 13.97
CA LEU A 427 -22.12 -39.87 15.28
C LEU A 427 -23.47 -39.31 15.79
N PRO A 428 -23.71 -37.98 15.74
CA PRO A 428 -25.01 -37.43 16.16
C PRO A 428 -26.15 -37.85 15.24
N GLN A 429 -25.94 -38.01 13.96
CA GLN A 429 -26.94 -38.50 13.00
C GLN A 429 -27.26 -39.97 13.24
N LEU A 430 -26.26 -40.79 13.47
CA LEU A 430 -26.41 -42.22 13.78
C LEU A 430 -27.13 -42.43 15.10
N VAL A 431 -26.81 -41.66 16.14
CA VAL A 431 -27.53 -41.68 17.43
C VAL A 431 -28.99 -41.26 17.23
N SER A 432 -29.27 -40.24 16.44
CA SER A 432 -30.62 -39.80 16.14
C SER A 432 -31.47 -40.89 15.45
N ILE A 433 -30.89 -41.59 14.46
CA ILE A 433 -31.57 -42.70 13.77
C ILE A 433 -31.85 -43.86 14.76
N ILE A 434 -30.88 -44.20 15.61
CA ILE A 434 -31.08 -45.25 16.62
C ILE A 434 -32.18 -44.91 17.61
N VAL A 435 -32.23 -43.67 18.09
CA VAL A 435 -33.27 -43.18 19.02
C VAL A 435 -34.67 -43.25 18.38
N VAL A 436 -34.81 -42.81 17.14
CA VAL A 436 -36.06 -42.83 16.40
C VAL A 436 -36.52 -44.27 16.15
N THR A 437 -35.62 -45.18 15.76
CA THR A 437 -35.95 -46.58 15.51
C THR A 437 -36.34 -47.32 16.80
N LEU A 438 -35.63 -47.11 17.89
CA LEU A 438 -36.01 -47.65 19.21
C LEU A 438 -37.33 -47.10 19.71
N GLY A 439 -37.54 -45.80 19.57
CA GLY A 439 -38.81 -45.14 19.94
C GLY A 439 -40.01 -45.70 19.16
N SER A 440 -39.85 -45.90 17.85
CA SER A 440 -40.91 -46.49 17.02
C SER A 440 -41.15 -47.98 17.37
N ALA A 441 -40.10 -48.75 17.67
CA ALA A 441 -40.26 -50.14 18.11
C ALA A 441 -41.01 -50.27 19.46
N VAL A 442 -40.71 -49.36 20.41
CA VAL A 442 -41.42 -49.29 21.69
C VAL A 442 -42.90 -48.93 21.49
N LEU A 443 -43.21 -47.95 20.63
CA LEU A 443 -44.57 -47.60 20.31
C LEU A 443 -45.37 -48.73 19.65
N LEU A 444 -44.74 -49.47 18.74
CA LEU A 444 -45.33 -50.63 18.10
C LEU A 444 -45.57 -51.74 19.13
N TYR A 445 -44.62 -51.99 20.03
CA TYR A 445 -44.80 -52.96 21.10
C TYR A 445 -45.94 -52.57 22.05
N LEU A 446 -46.03 -51.34 22.49
CA LEU A 446 -47.12 -50.84 23.35
C LEU A 446 -48.47 -50.93 22.64
N SER A 447 -48.53 -50.60 21.35
CA SER A 447 -49.73 -50.71 20.52
C SER A 447 -50.17 -52.17 20.38
N TYR A 448 -49.22 -53.09 20.15
CA TYR A 448 -49.47 -54.52 20.07
C TYR A 448 -49.97 -55.07 21.42
N ALA A 449 -49.31 -54.70 22.52
CA ALA A 449 -49.72 -55.13 23.87
C ALA A 449 -51.14 -54.61 24.23
N HIS A 450 -51.44 -53.37 23.84
CA HIS A 450 -52.82 -52.81 24.02
C HIS A 450 -53.85 -53.56 23.17
N TYR A 451 -53.53 -53.84 21.90
CA TYR A 451 -54.41 -54.62 21.02
C TYR A 451 -54.64 -56.02 21.52
N THR A 452 -53.63 -56.73 21.96
CA THR A 452 -53.72 -58.11 22.52
C THR A 452 -54.61 -58.11 23.78
N LYS A 453 -54.43 -57.11 24.68
CA LYS A 453 -55.25 -56.94 25.87
C LYS A 453 -56.75 -56.77 25.52
N GLN A 454 -57.07 -55.86 24.60
CA GLN A 454 -58.41 -55.63 24.13
C GLN A 454 -59.01 -56.87 23.46
N THR A 455 -58.21 -57.61 22.73
CA THR A 455 -58.69 -58.85 22.08
C THR A 455 -58.96 -59.92 23.11
N LEU A 456 -58.15 -60.01 24.15
CA LEU A 456 -58.39 -60.98 25.26
C LEU A 456 -59.66 -60.59 26.08
N GLU A 457 -59.82 -59.29 26.36
CA GLU A 457 -61.01 -58.82 27.04
C GLU A 457 -62.28 -59.12 26.24
N ARG A 458 -62.30 -58.92 24.91
CA ARG A 458 -63.43 -59.30 24.05
C ARG A 458 -63.67 -60.80 23.98
N HIS A 459 -62.59 -61.60 24.01
CA HIS A 459 -62.76 -63.04 24.07
C HIS A 459 -63.41 -63.47 25.37
N GLN A 460 -63.03 -62.89 26.51
CA GLN A 460 -63.63 -63.21 27.79
C GLN A 460 -65.12 -62.75 27.84
N GLU A 461 -65.43 -61.56 27.32
CA GLU A 461 -66.86 -61.13 27.24
C GLU A 461 -67.69 -62.07 26.36
N ASN A 462 -67.13 -62.51 25.22
CA ASN A 462 -67.83 -63.46 24.36
C ASN A 462 -68.05 -64.86 25.01
N GLU A 463 -67.08 -65.33 25.78
CA GLU A 463 -67.20 -66.58 26.52
C GLU A 463 -68.25 -66.48 27.64
N GLU A 464 -68.26 -65.34 28.38
CA GLU A 464 -69.24 -65.06 29.40
C GLU A 464 -70.67 -64.97 28.80
N GLU A 465 -70.81 -64.34 27.66
CA GLU A 465 -72.05 -64.23 26.94
C GLU A 465 -72.56 -65.59 26.44
N GLN A 466 -71.64 -66.43 25.94
CA GLN A 466 -71.93 -67.80 25.54
C GLN A 466 -72.38 -68.69 26.74
N GLN A 467 -71.76 -68.53 27.91
CA GLN A 467 -72.12 -69.23 29.12
C GLN A 467 -73.52 -68.80 29.60
N ARG A 468 -73.81 -67.49 29.59
CA ARG A 468 -75.17 -66.99 29.92
C ARG A 468 -76.26 -67.49 28.98
N LEU A 469 -75.92 -67.64 27.70
CA LEU A 469 -76.88 -68.21 26.72
C LEU A 469 -77.09 -69.73 26.89
N GLN A 470 -76.14 -70.44 27.47
CA GLN A 470 -76.29 -71.87 27.82
C GLN A 470 -77.05 -72.07 29.10
N GLU A 471 -76.98 -71.17 30.06
CA GLU A 471 -77.78 -71.24 31.30
C GLU A 471 -79.26 -70.89 31.11
N LEU A 472 -79.60 -70.19 29.98
CA LEU A 472 -80.97 -69.81 29.62
C LEU A 472 -81.65 -70.85 28.76
N LYS A 473 -81.05 -71.96 28.38
CA LYS A 473 -81.61 -73.12 27.69
C LYS A 473 -81.88 -74.23 28.65
#